data_4bb3e234e15958839aa61c0a00d41a1a
#
_entry.id   4bb3e234e15958839aa61c0a00d41a1a
#
_cell.length_a   1.000
_cell.length_b   1.000
_cell.length_c   1.000
_cell.angle_alpha   90.00
_cell.angle_beta   90.00
_cell.angle_gamma   90.00
#
_symmetry.space_group_name_H-M   'P 1'
#
loop_
_entity.id
_entity.type
_entity.pdbx_description
1 polymer ?
#
loop_
_entity_poly.entity_id
_entity_poly.type
_entity_poly.pdbx_seq_one_letter_code
_entity_poly.pdbx_strand_id
1 'polypeptide(L)'
;GSKVNVNLGRFKNQLGTMYPPDSVFINTDYLETLKREDVHSGIGEMLKLYTIADIKWESKNIKDSIKTCLNIKKAFIEEDEYEETIRPILNYGHTFGHVFETMSNFKVPHGIAVLLGMYVVDAYFGQCLTKYQPFMDIIKKYTHFIVRDEELFFNALRNDKKVDGNVIKLIRVNEGHCNIVDTILDINLVKHVYSCIDKL
;
A
#
# COMPACT_ATOMS: atom_id res chain seq x y z
N GLY A 1 12.53 -3.71 -7.94
CA GLY A 1 11.99 -3.02 -9.09
C GLY A 1 12.97 -2.03 -9.70
N SER A 2 12.58 -1.38 -10.78
CA SER A 2 13.41 -0.43 -11.52
C SER A 2 13.41 1.00 -10.95
N LYS A 3 12.52 1.33 -10.03
CA LYS A 3 12.44 2.67 -9.46
C LYS A 3 13.57 2.92 -8.44
N VAL A 4 14.37 3.96 -8.68
CA VAL A 4 15.40 4.44 -7.76
C VAL A 4 15.07 5.88 -7.40
N ASN A 5 14.63 6.12 -6.18
CA ASN A 5 14.17 7.43 -5.74
C ASN A 5 14.85 7.84 -4.43
N VAL A 6 15.10 9.14 -4.27
CA VAL A 6 15.59 9.75 -3.03
C VAL A 6 14.64 10.85 -2.57
N ASN A 7 14.63 11.07 -1.26
CA ASN A 7 13.84 12.14 -0.66
C ASN A 7 14.58 13.47 -0.76
N LEU A 8 13.85 14.56 -0.97
CA LEU A 8 14.37 15.92 -0.95
C LEU A 8 13.71 16.71 0.18
N GLY A 9 14.46 17.00 1.23
CA GLY A 9 13.94 17.63 2.44
C GLY A 9 12.85 16.77 3.08
N ARG A 10 11.66 17.33 3.27
CA ARG A 10 10.48 16.61 3.83
C ARG A 10 9.63 15.87 2.79
N PHE A 11 9.99 15.97 1.51
CA PHE A 11 9.22 15.36 0.43
C PHE A 11 9.83 14.02 0.03
N LYS A 12 8.97 12.98 -0.02
CA LYS A 12 9.37 11.64 -0.46
C LYS A 12 9.49 11.54 -1.98
N ASN A 13 10.45 10.74 -2.45
CA ASN A 13 10.54 10.28 -3.84
C ASN A 13 10.56 11.42 -4.89
N GLN A 14 11.22 12.55 -4.60
CA GLN A 14 11.21 13.72 -5.46
C GLN A 14 12.22 13.65 -6.60
N LEU A 15 13.34 12.98 -6.36
CA LEU A 15 14.40 12.79 -7.35
C LEU A 15 14.60 11.30 -7.58
N GLY A 16 14.73 10.89 -8.84
CA GLY A 16 14.96 9.49 -9.13
C GLY A 16 14.94 9.19 -10.62
N THR A 17 15.15 7.92 -10.91
CA THR A 17 15.15 7.38 -12.27
C THR A 17 14.55 5.99 -12.30
N MET A 18 14.23 5.53 -13.49
CA MET A 18 13.94 4.13 -13.78
C MET A 18 15.25 3.46 -14.24
N TYR A 19 15.82 2.61 -13.40
CA TYR A 19 17.04 1.86 -13.73
C TYR A 19 16.94 0.43 -13.17
N PRO A 20 16.66 -0.56 -13.99
CA PRO A 20 16.56 -1.94 -13.56
C PRO A 20 17.95 -2.48 -13.15
N PRO A 21 18.04 -3.31 -12.10
CA PRO A 21 19.28 -4.00 -11.76
C PRO A 21 19.55 -5.14 -12.75
N ASP A 22 20.80 -5.42 -13.05
CA ASP A 22 21.21 -6.58 -13.87
C ASP A 22 20.95 -7.90 -13.14
N SER A 23 21.08 -7.92 -11.81
CA SER A 23 20.87 -9.09 -10.97
C SER A 23 20.33 -8.71 -9.61
N VAL A 24 19.49 -9.60 -9.05
CA VAL A 24 18.93 -9.44 -7.70
C VAL A 24 19.28 -10.67 -6.87
N PHE A 25 20.06 -10.48 -5.80
CA PHE A 25 20.41 -11.54 -4.85
C PHE A 25 19.52 -11.42 -3.61
N ILE A 26 18.87 -12.53 -3.22
CA ILE A 26 17.94 -12.55 -2.09
C ILE A 26 18.42 -13.60 -1.12
N ASN A 27 18.84 -13.15 0.08
CA ASN A 27 19.15 -14.02 1.21
C ASN A 27 18.13 -13.76 2.34
N THR A 28 17.33 -14.77 2.63
CA THR A 28 16.30 -14.71 3.68
C THR A 28 16.85 -14.77 5.10
N ASP A 29 18.12 -15.11 5.30
CA ASP A 29 18.74 -15.14 6.62
C ASP A 29 18.82 -13.75 7.25
N TYR A 30 18.87 -12.69 6.43
CA TYR A 30 18.80 -11.31 6.92
C TYR A 30 17.47 -10.95 7.59
N LEU A 31 16.40 -11.74 7.41
CA LEU A 31 15.13 -11.52 8.10
C LEU A 31 15.23 -11.80 9.61
N GLU A 32 16.21 -12.59 10.05
CA GLU A 32 16.40 -12.95 11.47
C GLU A 32 16.76 -11.74 12.33
N THR A 33 17.41 -10.72 11.73
CA THR A 33 17.82 -9.49 12.42
C THR A 33 16.85 -8.31 12.25
N LEU A 34 15.78 -8.51 11.47
CA LEU A 34 14.75 -7.48 11.31
C LEU A 34 13.92 -7.29 12.57
N LYS A 35 13.54 -6.05 12.84
CA LYS A 35 12.55 -5.76 13.86
C LYS A 35 11.21 -6.35 13.47
N ARG A 36 10.42 -6.76 14.45
CA ARG A 36 9.10 -7.36 14.23
C ARG A 36 8.16 -6.45 13.41
N GLU A 37 8.26 -5.15 13.61
CA GLU A 37 7.48 -4.15 12.86
C GLU A 37 7.84 -4.12 11.37
N ASP A 38 9.13 -4.32 11.03
CA ASP A 38 9.58 -4.36 9.63
C ASP A 38 9.13 -5.66 8.96
N VAL A 39 9.13 -6.77 9.69
CA VAL A 39 8.56 -8.05 9.20
C VAL A 39 7.06 -7.90 8.92
N HIS A 40 6.30 -7.28 9.85
CA HIS A 40 4.87 -7.02 9.64
C HIS A 40 4.63 -6.08 8.45
N SER A 41 5.48 -5.07 8.28
CA SER A 41 5.44 -4.17 7.12
C SER A 41 5.66 -4.94 5.81
N GLY A 42 6.63 -5.85 5.77
CA GLY A 42 6.86 -6.73 4.64
C GLY A 42 5.66 -7.62 4.31
N ILE A 43 5.01 -8.18 5.34
CA ILE A 43 3.80 -9.00 5.18
C ILE A 43 2.64 -8.17 4.58
N GLY A 44 2.46 -6.92 4.98
CA GLY A 44 1.44 -6.03 4.40
C GLY A 44 1.61 -5.85 2.89
N GLU A 45 2.86 -5.62 2.43
CA GLU A 45 3.20 -5.54 1.01
C GLU A 45 2.99 -6.89 0.29
N MET A 46 3.31 -8.01 0.92
CA MET A 46 3.05 -9.34 0.36
C MET A 46 1.55 -9.57 0.18
N LEU A 47 0.71 -9.29 1.18
CA LEU A 47 -0.74 -9.44 1.09
C LEU A 47 -1.31 -8.62 -0.07
N LYS A 48 -0.80 -7.41 -0.30
CA LYS A 48 -1.18 -6.59 -1.45
C LYS A 48 -0.96 -7.34 -2.77
N LEU A 49 0.22 -7.90 -2.98
CA LEU A 49 0.56 -8.62 -4.22
C LEU A 49 -0.29 -9.89 -4.38
N TYR A 50 -0.49 -10.64 -3.30
CA TYR A 50 -1.37 -11.82 -3.31
C TYR A 50 -2.81 -11.46 -3.66
N THR A 51 -3.33 -10.35 -3.11
CA THR A 51 -4.68 -9.87 -3.41
C THR A 51 -4.82 -9.45 -4.88
N ILE A 52 -3.83 -8.72 -5.42
CA ILE A 52 -3.82 -8.29 -6.84
C ILE A 52 -3.81 -9.49 -7.78
N ALA A 53 -3.08 -10.54 -7.43
CA ALA A 53 -2.94 -11.75 -8.25
C ALA A 53 -4.04 -12.79 -8.00
N ASP A 54 -5.02 -12.50 -7.13
CA ASP A 54 -6.08 -13.42 -6.71
C ASP A 54 -5.56 -14.74 -6.16
N ILE A 55 -4.45 -14.68 -5.43
CA ILE A 55 -3.85 -15.82 -4.77
C ILE A 55 -4.18 -15.77 -3.28
N LYS A 56 -4.71 -16.85 -2.74
CA LYS A 56 -4.97 -16.95 -1.30
C LYS A 56 -3.65 -16.89 -0.51
N TRP A 57 -3.58 -15.97 0.44
CA TRP A 57 -2.45 -15.90 1.36
C TRP A 57 -2.42 -17.12 2.29
N GLU A 58 -1.31 -17.86 2.24
CA GLU A 58 -1.01 -18.93 3.18
C GLU A 58 0.39 -18.73 3.76
N SER A 59 0.48 -18.40 5.06
CA SER A 59 1.74 -18.01 5.72
C SER A 59 2.67 -19.19 6.07
N LYS A 60 2.60 -20.30 5.35
CA LYS A 60 3.33 -21.53 5.73
C LYS A 60 4.84 -21.45 5.49
N ASN A 61 5.29 -20.71 4.48
CA ASN A 61 6.71 -20.60 4.13
C ASN A 61 7.04 -19.20 3.59
N ILE A 62 7.82 -18.45 4.34
CA ILE A 62 8.20 -17.08 3.96
C ILE A 62 9.04 -17.03 2.68
N LYS A 63 9.91 -18.00 2.43
CA LYS A 63 10.76 -18.07 1.22
C LYS A 63 9.89 -18.21 -0.03
N ASP A 64 8.90 -19.10 0.00
CA ASP A 64 7.97 -19.30 -1.11
C ASP A 64 7.08 -18.09 -1.32
N SER A 65 6.65 -17.43 -0.25
CA SER A 65 5.88 -16.20 -0.32
C SER A 65 6.68 -15.06 -0.97
N ILE A 66 7.96 -14.90 -0.60
CA ILE A 66 8.86 -13.93 -1.23
C ILE A 66 8.99 -14.22 -2.72
N LYS A 67 9.27 -15.48 -3.10
CA LYS A 67 9.39 -15.89 -4.50
C LYS A 67 8.12 -15.59 -5.29
N THR A 68 6.94 -15.89 -4.74
CA THR A 68 5.65 -15.60 -5.37
C THR A 68 5.49 -14.10 -5.59
N CYS A 69 5.74 -13.28 -4.57
CA CYS A 69 5.66 -11.82 -4.66
C CYS A 69 6.61 -11.25 -5.73
N LEU A 70 7.80 -11.77 -5.81
CA LEU A 70 8.78 -11.35 -6.81
C LEU A 70 8.32 -11.69 -8.23
N ASN A 71 7.77 -12.89 -8.44
CA ASN A 71 7.23 -13.30 -9.74
C ASN A 71 6.03 -12.43 -10.14
N ILE A 72 5.10 -12.14 -9.22
CA ILE A 72 3.98 -11.23 -9.48
C ILE A 72 4.52 -9.85 -9.90
N LYS A 73 5.42 -9.27 -9.10
CA LYS A 73 5.98 -7.95 -9.38
C LYS A 73 6.78 -7.92 -10.67
N LYS A 74 7.51 -9.00 -10.98
CA LYS A 74 8.26 -9.15 -12.22
C LYS A 74 7.32 -9.07 -13.43
N ALA A 75 6.21 -9.81 -13.42
CA ALA A 75 5.25 -9.79 -14.52
C ALA A 75 4.73 -8.37 -14.81
N PHE A 76 4.38 -7.59 -13.77
CA PHE A 76 3.96 -6.19 -13.95
C PHE A 76 5.08 -5.29 -14.51
N ILE A 77 6.34 -5.52 -14.11
CA ILE A 77 7.47 -4.70 -14.57
C ILE A 77 7.83 -5.04 -16.03
N GLU A 78 7.78 -6.31 -16.42
CA GLU A 78 8.06 -6.76 -17.79
C GLU A 78 6.99 -6.27 -18.77
N GLU A 79 5.72 -6.18 -18.33
CA GLU A 79 4.61 -5.67 -19.15
C GLU A 79 4.60 -4.13 -19.23
N ASP A 80 4.98 -3.46 -18.14
CA ASP A 80 4.89 -2.00 -18.01
C ASP A 80 6.06 -1.45 -17.20
N GLU A 81 7.22 -1.33 -17.85
CA GLU A 81 8.45 -0.88 -17.19
C GLU A 81 8.33 0.54 -16.62
N TYR A 82 7.68 1.43 -17.34
CA TYR A 82 7.61 2.87 -17.04
C TYR A 82 6.38 3.29 -16.24
N GLU A 83 5.47 2.34 -15.89
CA GLU A 83 4.25 2.59 -15.09
C GLU A 83 3.23 3.47 -15.83
N GLU A 84 3.02 3.20 -17.10
CA GLU A 84 2.12 3.97 -17.96
C GLU A 84 0.73 3.32 -18.08
N THR A 85 0.60 1.99 -17.88
CA THR A 85 -0.60 1.22 -18.18
C THR A 85 -1.11 0.39 -16.99
N ILE A 86 -0.55 -0.79 -16.75
CA ILE A 86 -1.04 -1.73 -15.73
C ILE A 86 -0.30 -1.64 -14.39
N ARG A 87 0.96 -1.22 -14.39
CA ARG A 87 1.80 -1.17 -13.19
C ARG A 87 1.27 -0.23 -12.10
N PRO A 88 0.50 0.86 -12.39
CA PRO A 88 -0.18 1.64 -11.36
C PRO A 88 -1.06 0.82 -10.41
N ILE A 89 -1.55 -0.37 -10.82
CA ILE A 89 -2.32 -1.29 -9.97
C ILE A 89 -1.51 -1.72 -8.72
N LEU A 90 -0.18 -1.80 -8.83
CA LEU A 90 0.69 -2.08 -7.68
C LEU A 90 0.61 -1.03 -6.56
N ASN A 91 -0.02 0.12 -6.81
CA ASN A 91 -0.30 1.14 -5.81
C ASN A 91 -1.62 0.90 -5.03
N TYR A 92 -2.22 -0.28 -5.11
CA TYR A 92 -3.38 -0.65 -4.29
C TYR A 92 -3.11 -0.40 -2.81
N GLY A 93 -4.01 0.31 -2.13
CA GLY A 93 -3.87 0.74 -0.75
C GLY A 93 -2.91 1.91 -0.50
N HIS A 94 -2.05 2.28 -1.44
CA HIS A 94 -1.01 3.31 -1.23
C HIS A 94 -1.58 4.73 -1.13
N THR A 95 -2.70 5.02 -1.77
CA THR A 95 -3.30 6.37 -1.73
C THR A 95 -3.59 6.78 -0.28
N PHE A 96 -4.30 5.94 0.48
CA PHE A 96 -4.52 6.18 1.90
C PHE A 96 -3.31 5.78 2.76
N GLY A 97 -2.55 4.77 2.36
CA GLY A 97 -1.33 4.37 3.06
C GLY A 97 -0.35 5.52 3.26
N HIS A 98 -0.04 6.28 2.22
CA HIS A 98 0.84 7.45 2.30
C HIS A 98 0.26 8.56 3.19
N VAL A 99 -1.07 8.75 3.19
CA VAL A 99 -1.73 9.67 4.12
C VAL A 99 -1.52 9.21 5.56
N PHE A 100 -1.72 7.93 5.86
CA PHE A 100 -1.53 7.39 7.22
C PHE A 100 -0.08 7.47 7.69
N GLU A 101 0.89 7.26 6.80
CA GLU A 101 2.30 7.52 7.11
C GLU A 101 2.50 8.99 7.53
N THR A 102 1.99 9.93 6.75
CA THR A 102 2.11 11.37 7.02
C THR A 102 1.41 11.76 8.32
N MET A 103 0.14 11.33 8.51
CA MET A 103 -0.67 11.66 9.68
C MET A 103 -0.18 11.02 10.97
N SER A 104 0.61 9.97 10.88
CA SER A 104 1.27 9.34 12.04
C SER A 104 2.68 9.87 12.29
N ASN A 105 3.13 10.86 11.52
CA ASN A 105 4.53 11.29 11.50
C ASN A 105 5.49 10.09 11.32
N PHE A 106 5.17 9.22 10.36
CA PHE A 106 5.91 8.00 10.00
C PHE A 106 6.07 6.96 11.13
N LYS A 107 5.25 7.02 12.17
CA LYS A 107 5.21 6.00 13.23
C LYS A 107 4.50 4.72 12.77
N VAL A 108 3.61 4.81 11.80
CA VAL A 108 3.02 3.64 11.14
C VAL A 108 3.98 3.16 10.05
N PRO A 109 4.53 1.94 10.14
CA PRO A 109 5.41 1.38 9.11
C PRO A 109 4.69 1.27 7.77
N HIS A 110 5.43 1.49 6.67
CA HIS A 110 4.88 1.60 5.33
C HIS A 110 3.90 0.50 4.94
N GLY A 111 4.30 -0.77 5.02
CA GLY A 111 3.42 -1.87 4.60
C GLY A 111 2.21 -2.06 5.51
N ILE A 112 2.27 -1.63 6.78
CA ILE A 112 1.10 -1.60 7.67
C ILE A 112 0.16 -0.47 7.26
N ALA A 113 0.70 0.69 6.90
CA ALA A 113 -0.08 1.80 6.37
C ALA A 113 -0.77 1.41 5.04
N VAL A 114 -0.07 0.70 4.16
CA VAL A 114 -0.63 0.14 2.91
C VAL A 114 -1.73 -0.87 3.21
N LEU A 115 -1.52 -1.78 4.15
CA LEU A 115 -2.52 -2.78 4.57
C LEU A 115 -3.79 -2.12 5.10
N LEU A 116 -3.67 -1.08 5.93
CA LEU A 116 -4.79 -0.27 6.39
C LEU A 116 -5.46 0.48 5.23
N GLY A 117 -4.67 1.01 4.29
CA GLY A 117 -5.17 1.66 3.09
C GLY A 117 -5.98 0.73 2.20
N MET A 118 -5.54 -0.52 2.03
CA MET A 118 -6.30 -1.56 1.33
C MET A 118 -7.63 -1.85 2.03
N TYR A 119 -7.60 -2.02 3.37
CA TYR A 119 -8.80 -2.24 4.18
C TYR A 119 -9.83 -1.12 3.97
N VAL A 120 -9.40 0.14 4.01
CA VAL A 120 -10.26 1.32 3.81
C VAL A 120 -10.85 1.36 2.39
N VAL A 121 -10.03 1.09 1.38
CA VAL A 121 -10.49 1.05 -0.03
C VAL A 121 -11.53 -0.05 -0.23
N ASP A 122 -11.28 -1.24 0.31
CA ASP A 122 -12.24 -2.35 0.19
C ASP A 122 -13.55 -2.07 0.92
N ALA A 123 -13.47 -1.48 2.12
CA ALA A 123 -14.65 -1.05 2.86
C ALA A 123 -15.45 0.02 2.08
N TYR A 124 -14.76 0.96 1.41
CA TYR A 124 -15.38 2.00 0.60
C TYR A 124 -16.15 1.41 -0.59
N PHE A 125 -15.60 0.39 -1.23
CA PHE A 125 -16.27 -0.30 -2.34
C PHE A 125 -17.20 -1.44 -1.90
N GLY A 126 -17.45 -1.62 -0.59
CA GLY A 126 -18.32 -2.66 -0.06
C GLY A 126 -17.81 -4.09 -0.27
N GLN A 127 -16.49 -4.26 -0.35
CA GLN A 127 -15.87 -5.56 -0.59
C GLN A 127 -15.70 -6.37 0.69
N CYS A 128 -15.47 -7.67 0.54
CA CYS A 128 -15.28 -8.59 1.66
C CYS A 128 -13.97 -8.29 2.42
N LEU A 129 -14.09 -8.08 3.73
CA LEU A 129 -12.96 -7.72 4.61
C LEU A 129 -12.36 -8.92 5.35
N THR A 130 -12.83 -10.14 5.10
CA THR A 130 -12.37 -11.35 5.84
C THR A 130 -10.88 -11.64 5.66
N LYS A 131 -10.30 -11.26 4.51
CA LYS A 131 -8.87 -11.41 4.25
C LYS A 131 -7.96 -10.65 5.22
N TYR A 132 -8.49 -9.62 5.90
CA TYR A 132 -7.75 -8.82 6.88
C TYR A 132 -7.79 -9.40 8.29
N GLN A 133 -8.68 -10.35 8.59
CA GLN A 133 -8.85 -10.90 9.94
C GLN A 133 -7.52 -11.37 10.59
N PRO A 134 -6.60 -12.06 9.88
CA PRO A 134 -5.33 -12.46 10.47
C PRO A 134 -4.40 -11.29 10.85
N PHE A 135 -4.68 -10.09 10.35
CA PHE A 135 -3.84 -8.90 10.51
C PHE A 135 -4.47 -7.81 11.37
N MET A 136 -5.71 -8.03 11.86
CA MET A 136 -6.46 -7.02 12.60
C MET A 136 -5.71 -6.51 13.83
N ASP A 137 -5.09 -7.39 14.61
CA ASP A 137 -4.34 -7.00 15.81
C ASP A 137 -3.12 -6.14 15.47
N ILE A 138 -2.47 -6.44 14.32
CA ILE A 138 -1.35 -5.64 13.82
C ILE A 138 -1.85 -4.27 13.40
N ILE A 139 -2.93 -4.19 12.63
CA ILE A 139 -3.51 -2.93 12.16
C ILE A 139 -3.90 -2.06 13.35
N LYS A 140 -4.70 -2.61 14.30
CA LYS A 140 -5.18 -1.91 15.50
C LYS A 140 -4.05 -1.30 16.32
N LYS A 141 -2.93 -2.03 16.46
CA LYS A 141 -1.77 -1.56 17.21
C LYS A 141 -1.24 -0.21 16.73
N TYR A 142 -1.45 0.15 15.46
CA TYR A 142 -0.86 1.35 14.87
C TYR A 142 -1.88 2.46 14.58
N THR A 143 -3.19 2.18 14.64
CA THR A 143 -4.22 3.17 14.31
C THR A 143 -4.23 4.37 15.26
N HIS A 144 -3.83 4.19 16.52
CA HIS A 144 -3.76 5.29 17.50
C HIS A 144 -2.71 6.35 17.20
N PHE A 145 -1.72 6.05 16.34
CA PHE A 145 -0.75 7.04 15.88
C PHE A 145 -1.29 7.99 14.81
N ILE A 146 -2.41 7.65 14.17
CA ILE A 146 -2.98 8.43 13.08
C ILE A 146 -3.83 9.56 13.67
N VAL A 147 -3.37 10.77 13.48
CA VAL A 147 -4.09 11.98 13.93
C VAL A 147 -5.39 12.13 13.13
N ARG A 148 -6.49 12.55 13.79
CA ARG A 148 -7.78 12.82 13.17
C ARG A 148 -7.90 14.30 12.84
N ASP A 149 -7.27 14.72 11.75
CA ASP A 149 -7.24 16.11 11.28
C ASP A 149 -7.62 16.13 9.79
N GLU A 150 -8.77 16.70 9.48
CA GLU A 150 -9.31 16.73 8.11
C GLU A 150 -8.45 17.58 7.18
N GLU A 151 -7.95 18.73 7.66
CA GLU A 151 -7.11 19.62 6.86
C GLU A 151 -5.77 18.94 6.52
N LEU A 152 -5.15 18.32 7.52
CA LEU A 152 -3.93 17.54 7.32
C LEU A 152 -4.16 16.37 6.34
N PHE A 153 -5.32 15.71 6.44
CA PHE A 153 -5.70 14.63 5.54
C PHE A 153 -5.79 15.11 4.09
N PHE A 154 -6.54 16.20 3.84
CA PHE A 154 -6.66 16.79 2.50
C PHE A 154 -5.31 17.25 1.96
N ASN A 155 -4.48 17.88 2.79
CA ASN A 155 -3.16 18.34 2.40
C ASN A 155 -2.24 17.15 2.06
N ALA A 156 -2.30 16.07 2.83
CA ALA A 156 -1.53 14.86 2.55
C ALA A 156 -1.96 14.21 1.23
N LEU A 157 -3.25 14.13 0.94
CA LEU A 157 -3.75 13.60 -0.33
C LEU A 157 -3.39 14.50 -1.52
N ARG A 158 -3.57 15.81 -1.42
CA ARG A 158 -3.27 16.76 -2.52
C ARG A 158 -1.80 16.74 -2.95
N ASN A 159 -0.91 16.34 -2.06
CA ASN A 159 0.50 16.16 -2.37
C ASN A 159 0.81 14.80 -3.04
N ASP A 160 -0.16 13.90 -3.15
CA ASP A 160 0.01 12.66 -3.92
C ASP A 160 -0.19 12.97 -5.41
N LYS A 161 0.73 12.46 -6.25
CA LYS A 161 0.72 12.63 -7.72
C LYS A 161 -0.54 12.09 -8.41
N LYS A 162 -1.40 11.38 -7.67
CA LYS A 162 -2.64 10.75 -8.17
C LYS A 162 -3.87 11.63 -8.04
N VAL A 163 -3.70 12.86 -7.56
CA VAL A 163 -4.81 13.82 -7.36
C VAL A 163 -4.81 14.82 -8.49
N ASP A 164 -5.94 14.92 -9.17
CA ASP A 164 -6.22 15.93 -10.19
C ASP A 164 -7.46 16.73 -9.76
N GLY A 165 -7.25 17.96 -9.31
CA GLY A 165 -8.31 18.79 -8.75
C GLY A 165 -8.93 18.15 -7.50
N ASN A 166 -10.19 17.75 -7.59
CA ASN A 166 -10.94 17.06 -6.53
C ASN A 166 -11.17 15.56 -6.85
N VAL A 167 -10.41 14.99 -7.78
CA VAL A 167 -10.52 13.59 -8.15
C VAL A 167 -9.25 12.84 -7.73
N ILE A 168 -9.42 11.73 -7.03
CA ILE A 168 -8.36 10.80 -6.70
C ILE A 168 -8.57 9.46 -7.39
N LYS A 169 -7.48 8.80 -7.75
CA LYS A 169 -7.51 7.47 -8.34
C LYS A 169 -7.37 6.42 -7.25
N LEU A 170 -8.41 5.64 -7.02
CA LEU A 170 -8.39 4.47 -6.14
C LEU A 170 -8.27 3.20 -6.96
N ILE A 171 -7.56 2.21 -6.44
CA ILE A 171 -7.45 0.90 -7.07
C ILE A 171 -8.41 -0.03 -6.36
N ARG A 172 -9.41 -0.50 -7.10
CA ARG A 172 -10.37 -1.52 -6.66
C ARG A 172 -9.89 -2.87 -7.14
N VAL A 173 -9.79 -3.83 -6.22
CA VAL A 173 -9.45 -5.23 -6.53
C VAL A 173 -10.60 -6.12 -6.09
N ASN A 174 -11.22 -6.83 -7.03
CA ASN A 174 -12.33 -7.73 -6.75
C ASN A 174 -12.18 -9.00 -7.56
N GLU A 175 -12.03 -10.16 -6.91
CA GLU A 175 -11.91 -11.49 -7.53
C GLU A 175 -10.91 -11.50 -8.71
N GLY A 176 -9.69 -11.00 -8.46
CA GLY A 176 -8.61 -10.90 -9.45
C GLY A 176 -8.77 -9.79 -10.50
N HIS A 177 -9.92 -9.12 -10.53
CA HIS A 177 -10.12 -7.96 -11.41
C HIS A 177 -9.65 -6.68 -10.73
N CYS A 178 -8.67 -6.02 -11.36
CA CYS A 178 -8.12 -4.76 -10.87
C CYS A 178 -8.55 -3.60 -11.76
N ASN A 179 -9.15 -2.58 -11.15
CA ASN A 179 -9.60 -1.38 -11.86
C ASN A 179 -9.12 -0.12 -11.15
N ILE A 180 -8.74 0.88 -11.93
CA ILE A 180 -8.51 2.23 -11.44
C ILE A 180 -9.83 2.98 -11.50
N VAL A 181 -10.29 3.50 -10.36
CA VAL A 181 -11.59 4.17 -10.23
C VAL A 181 -11.37 5.61 -9.80
N ASP A 182 -11.86 6.53 -10.61
CA ASP A 182 -11.89 7.94 -10.27
C ASP A 182 -12.92 8.18 -9.15
N THR A 183 -12.47 8.76 -8.06
CA THR A 183 -13.26 8.96 -6.84
C THR A 183 -13.20 10.43 -6.44
N ILE A 184 -14.33 11.01 -6.05
CA ILE A 184 -14.39 12.41 -5.61
C ILE A 184 -13.74 12.52 -4.22
N LEU A 185 -12.76 13.39 -4.12
CA LEU A 185 -12.14 13.79 -2.87
C LEU A 185 -13.00 14.84 -2.18
N ASP A 186 -13.88 14.42 -1.31
CA ASP A 186 -14.75 15.27 -0.50
C ASP A 186 -14.70 14.90 0.98
N ILE A 187 -15.44 15.66 1.79
CA ILE A 187 -15.53 15.43 3.23
C ILE A 187 -16.18 14.07 3.56
N ASN A 188 -17.05 13.54 2.69
CA ASN A 188 -17.70 12.26 2.94
C ASN A 188 -16.70 11.11 2.83
N LEU A 189 -15.76 11.20 1.87
CA LEU A 189 -14.66 10.24 1.75
C LEU A 189 -13.79 10.27 3.02
N VAL A 190 -13.43 11.46 3.52
CA VAL A 190 -12.62 11.60 4.75
C VAL A 190 -13.34 10.99 5.95
N LYS A 191 -14.63 11.29 6.13
CA LYS A 191 -15.47 10.71 7.19
C LYS A 191 -15.56 9.19 7.07
N HIS A 192 -15.67 8.67 5.85
CA HIS A 192 -15.65 7.22 5.61
C HIS A 192 -14.34 6.61 6.08
N VAL A 193 -13.20 7.18 5.69
CA VAL A 193 -11.87 6.72 6.10
C VAL A 193 -11.75 6.68 7.63
N TYR A 194 -12.12 7.75 8.33
CA TYR A 194 -12.07 7.79 9.79
C TYR A 194 -13.03 6.79 10.43
N SER A 195 -14.26 6.65 9.91
CA SER A 195 -15.19 5.63 10.38
C SER A 195 -14.65 4.21 10.23
N CYS A 196 -13.89 3.92 9.18
CA CYS A 196 -13.25 2.62 9.01
C CYS A 196 -12.18 2.38 10.08
N ILE A 197 -11.37 3.41 10.40
CA ILE A 197 -10.31 3.30 11.40
C ILE A 197 -10.90 3.19 12.82
N ASP A 198 -11.99 3.92 13.11
CA ASP A 198 -12.63 3.93 14.43
C ASP A 198 -13.39 2.62 14.74
N LYS A 199 -13.71 1.82 13.73
CA LYS A 199 -14.32 0.48 13.87
C LYS A 199 -13.30 -0.63 14.11
N LEU A 200 -12.03 -0.35 13.92
CA LEU A 200 -10.94 -1.27 14.19
C LEU A 200 -10.63 -1.38 15.68
#